data_2b40fd96941cf093dc989853077ae6f2
#
_entry.id   2b40fd96941cf093dc989853077ae6f2
#
_cell.length_a   1.000
_cell.length_b   1.000
_cell.length_c   1.000
_cell.angle_alpha   90.00
_cell.angle_beta   90.00
_cell.angle_gamma   90.00
#
_symmetry.space_group_name_H-M   'P 1'
#
loop_
_entity.id
_entity.type
_entity.pdbx_description
1 polymer ?
#
loop_
_entity_poly.entity_id
_entity_poly.type
_entity_poly.pdbx_seq_one_letter_code
_entity_poly.pdbx_strand_id
1 'polypeptide(L)'
;MARIVLKIDVDTLRGTREGVPNLARIFDRFSARATFLFSLGPDHTGWALRRVFRPGFLKKVSRTSVVEHYGVKQLMYGVLLPGPDIGRRAIADMRAIHEAGFECGIHTWDHVYWQDNVRMRDRDWTAREMQKSHARFIDIFGAPPVTHGAAGWQMNDAAFEQIDAWGMRYASDGRGHSPYLPVVGGRTLSHVQMPTTLPTLDEVLGIDGIDTHNVAAHILKFTETNPHDQVFTLHAELEGQKLAPVFEQLLAGWRAQGHTFATMGDYHATLDRDSLPSYPVTWGEIPGRSGELIVQPD
;
A
#
# COMPACT_ATOMS: atom_id res chain seq x y z
N MET A 1 21.84 -8.84 -9.35
CA MET A 1 21.19 -8.73 -8.04
C MET A 1 19.95 -7.88 -8.24
N ALA A 2 18.80 -8.40 -7.91
CA ALA A 2 17.54 -7.66 -8.01
C ALA A 2 17.28 -6.85 -6.73
N ARG A 3 16.41 -5.85 -6.82
CA ARG A 3 15.96 -5.05 -5.67
C ARG A 3 14.61 -5.53 -5.18
N ILE A 4 14.42 -5.46 -3.87
CA ILE A 4 13.09 -5.51 -3.26
C ILE A 4 12.69 -4.08 -2.90
N VAL A 5 11.73 -3.55 -3.63
CA VAL A 5 11.16 -2.23 -3.41
C VAL A 5 10.13 -2.34 -2.29
N LEU A 6 10.39 -1.66 -1.19
CA LEU A 6 9.55 -1.75 0.01
C LEU A 6 8.53 -0.61 0.01
N LYS A 7 7.27 -0.96 -0.15
CA LYS A 7 6.12 -0.06 -0.12
C LYS A 7 5.30 -0.33 1.14
N ILE A 8 5.14 0.68 1.99
CA ILE A 8 4.39 0.57 3.25
C ILE A 8 3.07 1.32 3.12
N ASP A 9 1.97 0.60 3.18
CA ASP A 9 0.65 1.17 3.30
C ASP A 9 0.34 1.43 4.77
N VAL A 10 -0.06 2.67 5.11
CA VAL A 10 -0.34 3.12 6.46
C VAL A 10 -1.80 3.55 6.52
N ASP A 11 -2.66 2.66 7.00
CA ASP A 11 -4.11 2.76 6.87
C ASP A 11 -4.76 3.50 8.04
N THR A 12 -4.18 3.38 9.25
CA THR A 12 -4.84 3.73 10.50
C THR A 12 -4.01 4.67 11.38
N LEU A 13 -4.69 5.31 12.34
CA LEU A 13 -4.00 6.10 13.36
C LEU A 13 -3.02 5.26 14.20
N ARG A 14 -3.37 4.01 14.49
CA ARG A 14 -2.51 3.10 15.24
C ARG A 14 -1.31 2.68 14.42
N GLY A 15 -1.51 2.29 13.16
CA GLY A 15 -0.42 1.99 12.24
C GLY A 15 0.58 3.13 12.17
N THR A 16 0.08 4.37 12.04
CA THR A 16 0.93 5.56 11.99
C THR A 16 1.74 5.75 13.29
N ARG A 17 1.11 5.60 14.47
CA ARG A 17 1.75 5.89 15.76
C ARG A 17 2.63 4.79 16.32
N GLU A 18 2.27 3.53 16.07
CA GLU A 18 2.96 2.36 16.63
C GLU A 18 3.74 1.61 15.56
N GLY A 19 3.13 1.33 14.41
CA GLY A 19 3.71 0.53 13.34
C GLY A 19 4.83 1.26 12.60
N VAL A 20 4.60 2.50 12.20
CA VAL A 20 5.57 3.30 11.44
C VAL A 20 6.90 3.48 12.20
N PRO A 21 6.94 3.92 13.48
CA PRO A 21 8.19 4.03 14.21
C PRO A 21 8.89 2.68 14.44
N ASN A 22 8.12 1.59 14.55
CA ASN A 22 8.70 0.25 14.66
C ASN A 22 9.35 -0.20 13.36
N LEU A 23 8.68 0.01 12.22
CA LEU A 23 9.25 -0.26 10.90
C LEU A 23 10.51 0.55 10.64
N ALA A 24 10.54 1.83 10.99
CA ALA A 24 11.73 2.67 10.86
C ALA A 24 12.93 2.05 11.61
N ARG A 25 12.74 1.61 12.87
CA ARG A 25 13.79 0.92 13.62
C ARG A 25 14.24 -0.40 13.00
N ILE A 26 13.31 -1.14 12.40
CA ILE A 26 13.65 -2.36 11.66
C ILE A 26 14.49 -2.00 10.43
N PHE A 27 14.07 -1.01 9.63
CA PHE A 27 14.81 -0.57 8.45
C PHE A 27 16.21 -0.07 8.79
N ASP A 28 16.38 0.69 9.88
CA ASP A 28 17.70 1.12 10.35
C ASP A 28 18.63 -0.07 10.63
N ARG A 29 18.15 -1.10 11.34
CA ARG A 29 18.93 -2.32 11.62
C ARG A 29 19.32 -3.09 10.34
N PHE A 30 18.47 -3.06 9.36
CA PHE A 30 18.73 -3.70 8.06
C PHE A 30 19.32 -2.74 7.03
N SER A 31 19.69 -1.49 7.37
CA SER A 31 20.11 -0.46 6.40
C SER A 31 19.23 -0.48 5.14
N ALA A 32 17.93 -0.61 5.33
CA ALA A 32 16.94 -0.70 4.28
C ALA A 32 16.28 0.67 4.06
N ARG A 33 15.89 0.95 2.83
CA ARG A 33 15.11 2.13 2.45
C ARG A 33 13.70 1.69 2.04
N ALA A 34 12.72 2.55 2.26
CA ALA A 34 11.33 2.22 2.02
C ALA A 34 10.50 3.48 1.73
N THR A 35 9.32 3.29 1.15
CA THR A 35 8.34 4.35 0.86
C THR A 35 7.11 4.16 1.74
N PHE A 36 6.79 5.15 2.56
CA PHE A 36 5.58 5.17 3.39
C PHE A 36 4.46 5.93 2.68
N LEU A 37 3.33 5.28 2.49
CA LEU A 37 2.13 5.86 1.90
C LEU A 37 1.07 6.03 2.99
N PHE A 38 0.65 7.28 3.27
CA PHE A 38 -0.19 7.59 4.41
C PHE A 38 -1.65 7.82 4.05
N SER A 39 -2.57 7.24 4.83
CA SER A 39 -3.95 7.70 4.94
C SER A 39 -3.97 8.98 5.79
N LEU A 40 -4.60 10.06 5.30
CA LEU A 40 -4.40 11.41 5.84
C LEU A 40 -5.64 12.04 6.48
N GLY A 41 -6.78 11.37 6.43
CA GLY A 41 -8.05 11.83 6.96
C GLY A 41 -8.59 10.98 8.11
N PRO A 42 -9.93 10.78 8.18
CA PRO A 42 -10.55 10.01 9.26
C PRO A 42 -10.21 8.53 9.21
N ASP A 43 -9.95 7.94 10.37
CA ASP A 43 -9.81 6.49 10.54
C ASP A 43 -11.20 5.86 10.73
N HIS A 44 -11.75 5.30 9.68
CA HIS A 44 -13.03 4.60 9.70
C HIS A 44 -12.86 3.08 9.58
N THR A 45 -11.82 2.52 10.18
CA THR A 45 -11.52 1.07 10.14
C THR A 45 -12.72 0.22 10.55
N GLY A 46 -13.54 0.68 11.48
CA GLY A 46 -14.76 -0.03 11.89
C GLY A 46 -15.78 -0.23 10.78
N TRP A 47 -15.78 0.59 9.74
CA TRP A 47 -16.66 0.37 8.58
C TRP A 47 -16.33 -0.89 7.82
N ALA A 48 -15.10 -1.38 7.90
CA ALA A 48 -14.72 -2.65 7.29
C ALA A 48 -15.53 -3.83 7.87
N LEU A 49 -16.05 -3.72 9.09
CA LEU A 49 -16.96 -4.72 9.67
C LEU A 49 -18.25 -4.91 8.85
N ARG A 50 -18.70 -3.89 8.12
CA ARG A 50 -19.87 -4.01 7.22
C ARG A 50 -19.64 -5.02 6.10
N ARG A 51 -18.36 -5.30 5.77
CA ARG A 51 -17.96 -6.30 4.77
C ARG A 51 -18.19 -7.74 5.26
N VAL A 52 -18.40 -7.95 6.59
CA VAL A 52 -18.74 -9.26 7.18
C VAL A 52 -19.98 -9.87 6.52
N PHE A 53 -20.87 -9.02 6.03
CA PHE A 53 -22.08 -9.46 5.31
C PHE A 53 -21.83 -9.79 3.82
N ARG A 54 -20.60 -9.60 3.32
CA ARG A 54 -20.25 -9.99 1.93
C ARG A 54 -19.88 -11.48 1.88
N PRO A 55 -20.32 -12.23 0.84
CA PRO A 55 -19.94 -13.63 0.65
C PRO A 55 -18.41 -13.79 0.67
N GLY A 56 -17.91 -14.78 1.39
CA GLY A 56 -16.47 -15.08 1.50
C GLY A 56 -15.70 -14.26 2.55
N PHE A 57 -16.23 -13.14 3.05
CA PHE A 57 -15.52 -12.31 4.03
C PHE A 57 -15.37 -13.03 5.40
N LEU A 58 -16.37 -13.78 5.85
CA LEU A 58 -16.30 -14.55 7.10
C LEU A 58 -15.17 -15.60 7.08
N LYS A 59 -14.90 -16.21 5.92
CA LYS A 59 -13.75 -17.12 5.75
C LYS A 59 -12.42 -16.39 5.89
N LYS A 60 -12.33 -15.14 5.47
CA LYS A 60 -11.13 -14.31 5.62
C LYS A 60 -10.95 -13.83 7.07
N VAL A 61 -12.02 -13.38 7.73
CA VAL A 61 -12.01 -12.93 9.14
C VAL A 61 -11.64 -14.05 10.10
N SER A 62 -12.08 -15.28 9.85
CA SER A 62 -11.72 -16.45 10.68
C SER A 62 -10.27 -16.89 10.49
N ARG A 63 -9.66 -16.59 9.35
CA ARG A 63 -8.26 -16.93 9.04
C ARG A 63 -7.27 -15.90 9.58
N THR A 64 -7.62 -14.63 9.45
CA THR A 64 -6.86 -13.53 10.04
C THR A 64 -7.67 -13.00 11.21
N SER A 65 -7.15 -13.10 12.43
CA SER A 65 -7.79 -12.55 13.62
C SER A 65 -7.86 -11.01 13.49
N VAL A 66 -8.86 -10.49 12.75
CA VAL A 66 -9.05 -9.05 12.47
C VAL A 66 -9.03 -8.22 13.75
N VAL A 67 -9.62 -8.76 14.83
CA VAL A 67 -9.61 -8.12 16.15
C VAL A 67 -8.20 -8.02 16.72
N GLU A 68 -7.37 -9.04 16.51
CA GLU A 68 -5.97 -9.04 16.97
C GLU A 68 -5.09 -8.11 16.14
N HIS A 69 -5.37 -7.96 14.83
CA HIS A 69 -4.59 -7.10 13.95
C HIS A 69 -4.90 -5.62 14.16
N TYR A 70 -6.19 -5.25 14.17
CA TYR A 70 -6.57 -3.85 14.27
C TYR A 70 -6.81 -3.38 15.71
N GLY A 71 -7.16 -4.28 16.63
CA GLY A 71 -7.55 -3.96 18.01
C GLY A 71 -9.01 -3.51 18.13
N VAL A 72 -9.62 -3.80 19.27
CA VAL A 72 -11.05 -3.52 19.53
C VAL A 72 -11.40 -2.04 19.34
N LYS A 73 -10.54 -1.13 19.79
CA LYS A 73 -10.81 0.32 19.73
C LYS A 73 -10.91 0.83 18.29
N GLN A 74 -10.03 0.36 17.39
CA GLN A 74 -10.08 0.75 15.98
C GLN A 74 -11.33 0.24 15.28
N LEU A 75 -11.76 -0.98 15.61
CA LEU A 75 -13.00 -1.52 15.06
C LEU A 75 -14.24 -0.74 15.51
N MET A 76 -14.13 0.09 16.53
CA MET A 76 -15.21 1.01 16.97
C MET A 76 -15.21 2.33 16.19
N TYR A 77 -14.12 2.71 15.52
CA TYR A 77 -14.04 3.97 14.78
C TYR A 77 -14.95 3.99 13.55
N GLY A 78 -15.76 5.02 13.45
CA GLY A 78 -16.80 5.16 12.43
C GLY A 78 -18.10 4.38 12.71
N VAL A 79 -18.12 3.50 13.73
CA VAL A 79 -19.33 2.73 14.14
C VAL A 79 -19.90 3.25 15.45
N LEU A 80 -19.15 3.17 16.54
CA LEU A 80 -19.55 3.60 17.88
C LEU A 80 -18.79 4.87 18.33
N LEU A 81 -17.60 5.10 17.78
CA LEU A 81 -16.77 6.26 18.05
C LEU A 81 -16.54 7.03 16.76
N PRO A 82 -16.43 8.37 16.80
CA PRO A 82 -16.00 9.13 15.63
C PRO A 82 -14.60 8.69 15.21
N GLY A 83 -14.37 8.56 13.89
CA GLY A 83 -13.05 8.28 13.34
C GLY A 83 -12.07 9.42 13.65
N PRO A 84 -10.95 9.16 14.31
CA PRO A 84 -9.95 10.19 14.54
C PRO A 84 -9.30 10.64 13.23
N ASP A 85 -9.05 11.93 13.07
CA ASP A 85 -8.30 12.47 11.94
C ASP A 85 -6.82 12.08 12.08
N ILE A 86 -6.34 11.17 11.22
CA ILE A 86 -4.98 10.61 11.27
C ILE A 86 -3.95 11.72 11.04
N GLY A 87 -4.08 12.48 9.94
CA GLY A 87 -3.13 13.50 9.56
C GLY A 87 -2.98 14.64 10.58
N ARG A 88 -4.02 14.91 11.38
CA ARG A 88 -3.93 15.87 12.48
C ARG A 88 -3.34 15.26 13.73
N ARG A 89 -3.70 14.01 14.06
CA ARG A 89 -3.32 13.39 15.33
C ARG A 89 -1.95 12.75 15.32
N ALA A 90 -1.43 12.39 14.15
CA ALA A 90 -0.13 11.76 13.97
C ALA A 90 0.84 12.58 13.09
N ILE A 91 0.62 13.90 12.99
CA ILE A 91 1.47 14.79 12.18
C ILE A 91 2.94 14.73 12.59
N ALA A 92 3.22 14.62 13.89
CA ALA A 92 4.58 14.55 14.41
C ALA A 92 5.28 13.24 13.99
N ASP A 93 4.54 12.12 14.03
CA ASP A 93 5.06 10.81 13.63
C ASP A 93 5.38 10.78 12.13
N MET A 94 4.50 11.36 11.29
CA MET A 94 4.71 11.47 9.83
C MET A 94 5.92 12.34 9.50
N ARG A 95 6.06 13.51 10.15
CA ARG A 95 7.20 14.40 9.95
C ARG A 95 8.49 13.76 10.37
N ALA A 96 8.52 13.07 11.51
CA ALA A 96 9.71 12.38 12.00
C ALA A 96 10.23 11.32 10.99
N ILE A 97 9.34 10.61 10.32
CA ILE A 97 9.71 9.64 9.27
C ILE A 97 10.30 10.34 8.05
N HIS A 98 9.71 11.44 7.62
CA HIS A 98 10.24 12.23 6.52
C HIS A 98 11.60 12.86 6.86
N GLU A 99 11.74 13.41 8.06
CA GLU A 99 13.00 13.96 8.57
C GLU A 99 14.10 12.90 8.74
N ALA A 100 13.73 11.65 9.01
CA ALA A 100 14.63 10.49 9.00
C ALA A 100 15.06 10.05 7.58
N GLY A 101 14.58 10.72 6.53
CA GLY A 101 14.98 10.48 5.14
C GLY A 101 14.21 9.38 4.43
N PHE A 102 13.10 8.89 5.00
CA PHE A 102 12.22 7.97 4.29
C PHE A 102 11.37 8.71 3.26
N GLU A 103 11.11 8.04 2.15
CA GLU A 103 10.19 8.55 1.15
C GLU A 103 8.76 8.49 1.67
N CYS A 104 7.98 9.56 1.43
CA CYS A 104 6.58 9.67 1.84
C CYS A 104 5.69 9.97 0.64
N GLY A 105 4.50 9.37 0.62
CA GLY A 105 3.48 9.61 -0.40
C GLY A 105 2.06 9.48 0.16
N ILE A 106 1.08 9.60 -0.72
CA ILE A 106 -0.33 9.49 -0.37
C ILE A 106 -0.80 8.05 -0.55
N HIS A 107 -1.47 7.51 0.48
CA HIS A 107 -2.30 6.32 0.34
C HIS A 107 -3.73 6.69 0.00
N THR A 108 -4.37 7.51 0.82
CA THR A 108 -5.73 8.00 0.58
C THR A 108 -6.10 9.11 1.56
N TRP A 109 -7.34 9.65 1.45
CA TRP A 109 -7.95 10.46 2.50
C TRP A 109 -8.55 9.58 3.60
N ASP A 110 -9.46 8.67 3.27
CA ASP A 110 -10.15 7.75 4.17
C ASP A 110 -10.12 6.36 3.54
N HIS A 111 -9.36 5.46 4.12
CA HIS A 111 -9.04 4.15 3.56
C HIS A 111 -10.29 3.33 3.21
N VAL A 112 -11.17 3.12 4.19
CA VAL A 112 -12.33 2.26 3.99
C VAL A 112 -13.37 2.93 3.10
N TYR A 113 -13.57 4.26 3.26
CA TYR A 113 -14.50 5.01 2.44
C TYR A 113 -14.09 5.04 0.97
N TRP A 114 -12.80 5.25 0.69
CA TRP A 114 -12.25 5.17 -0.65
C TRP A 114 -12.44 3.78 -1.25
N GLN A 115 -11.93 2.76 -0.58
CA GLN A 115 -11.94 1.38 -1.07
C GLN A 115 -13.36 0.86 -1.38
N ASP A 116 -14.36 1.26 -0.59
CA ASP A 116 -15.74 0.79 -0.78
C ASP A 116 -16.50 1.57 -1.86
N ASN A 117 -16.01 2.73 -2.28
CA ASN A 117 -16.79 3.64 -3.11
C ASN A 117 -16.17 4.00 -4.46
N VAL A 118 -14.86 4.18 -4.57
CA VAL A 118 -14.21 4.82 -5.71
C VAL A 118 -14.59 4.22 -7.07
N ARG A 119 -14.73 2.91 -7.15
CA ARG A 119 -15.08 2.21 -8.40
C ARG A 119 -16.38 2.73 -9.04
N MET A 120 -17.37 3.07 -8.22
CA MET A 120 -18.72 3.44 -8.64
C MET A 120 -18.98 4.95 -8.59
N ARG A 121 -17.96 5.75 -8.25
CA ARG A 121 -18.10 7.20 -8.10
C ARG A 121 -17.69 7.94 -9.36
N ASP A 122 -18.28 9.13 -9.49
CA ASP A 122 -17.98 10.05 -10.59
C ASP A 122 -16.66 10.82 -10.38
N ARG A 123 -16.27 11.54 -11.40
CA ARG A 123 -15.06 12.37 -11.43
C ARG A 123 -15.05 13.41 -10.29
N ASP A 124 -16.19 14.06 -10.02
CA ASP A 124 -16.26 15.13 -9.03
C ASP A 124 -16.07 14.60 -7.62
N TRP A 125 -16.66 13.45 -7.31
CA TRP A 125 -16.43 12.81 -6.01
C TRP A 125 -14.95 12.40 -5.87
N THR A 126 -14.40 11.76 -6.89
CA THR A 126 -13.01 11.30 -6.92
C THR A 126 -12.05 12.46 -6.71
N ALA A 127 -12.23 13.56 -7.47
CA ALA A 127 -11.41 14.76 -7.34
C ALA A 127 -11.49 15.37 -5.95
N ARG A 128 -12.70 15.46 -5.35
CA ARG A 128 -12.85 15.98 -3.99
C ARG A 128 -12.13 15.15 -2.94
N GLU A 129 -12.23 13.83 -3.01
CA GLU A 129 -11.56 12.96 -2.02
C GLU A 129 -10.03 13.02 -2.17
N MET A 130 -9.53 12.97 -3.38
CA MET A 130 -8.10 13.08 -3.66
C MET A 130 -7.55 14.46 -3.27
N GLN A 131 -8.29 15.55 -3.55
CA GLN A 131 -7.87 16.91 -3.17
C GLN A 131 -7.70 17.09 -1.66
N LYS A 132 -8.53 16.43 -0.84
CA LYS A 132 -8.38 16.46 0.63
C LYS A 132 -7.04 15.86 1.06
N SER A 133 -6.68 14.69 0.53
CA SER A 133 -5.41 14.03 0.85
C SER A 133 -4.22 14.84 0.33
N HIS A 134 -4.30 15.38 -0.89
CA HIS A 134 -3.26 16.19 -1.49
C HIS A 134 -2.98 17.48 -0.67
N ALA A 135 -4.02 18.22 -0.32
CA ALA A 135 -3.88 19.43 0.51
C ALA A 135 -3.31 19.08 1.90
N ARG A 136 -3.80 18.03 2.54
CA ARG A 136 -3.28 17.58 3.83
C ARG A 136 -1.82 17.12 3.77
N PHE A 137 -1.42 16.49 2.69
CA PHE A 137 -0.02 16.10 2.48
C PHE A 137 0.89 17.33 2.45
N ILE A 138 0.51 18.35 1.70
CA ILE A 138 1.26 19.62 1.64
C ILE A 138 1.32 20.28 3.03
N ASP A 139 0.21 20.31 3.79
CA ASP A 139 0.19 20.87 5.15
C ASP A 139 1.15 20.13 6.11
N ILE A 140 1.31 18.82 5.94
CA ILE A 140 2.17 18.00 6.78
C ILE A 140 3.64 18.12 6.36
N PHE A 141 3.93 17.96 5.07
CA PHE A 141 5.29 17.79 4.57
C PHE A 141 5.89 19.04 3.91
N GLY A 142 5.10 20.08 3.66
CA GLY A 142 5.55 21.35 3.08
C GLY A 142 5.84 21.33 1.58
N ALA A 143 5.59 20.19 0.91
CA ALA A 143 5.80 20.01 -0.52
C ALA A 143 4.70 19.13 -1.14
N PRO A 144 4.42 19.25 -2.44
CA PRO A 144 3.46 18.36 -3.11
C PRO A 144 3.96 16.91 -3.12
N PRO A 145 3.04 15.92 -3.06
CA PRO A 145 3.40 14.52 -3.16
C PRO A 145 3.91 14.17 -4.55
N VAL A 146 4.86 13.25 -4.63
CA VAL A 146 5.42 12.74 -5.88
C VAL A 146 4.96 11.34 -6.23
N THR A 147 4.30 10.67 -5.29
CA THR A 147 3.86 9.28 -5.40
C THR A 147 2.54 9.01 -4.68
N HIS A 148 1.85 8.00 -5.17
CA HIS A 148 0.55 7.52 -4.67
C HIS A 148 0.52 6.00 -4.63
N GLY A 149 -0.29 5.45 -3.73
CA GLY A 149 -0.64 4.04 -3.73
C GLY A 149 -2.06 3.85 -3.23
N ALA A 150 -2.90 3.28 -4.07
CA ALA A 150 -4.34 3.20 -3.83
C ALA A 150 -4.72 2.25 -2.69
N ALA A 151 -5.61 2.70 -1.82
CA ALA A 151 -6.19 1.88 -0.77
C ALA A 151 -6.89 0.64 -1.35
N GLY A 152 -6.39 -0.54 -0.97
CA GLY A 152 -6.89 -1.82 -1.46
C GLY A 152 -6.79 -2.01 -2.97
N TRP A 153 -5.89 -1.28 -3.63
CA TRP A 153 -5.74 -1.24 -5.09
C TRP A 153 -7.04 -0.90 -5.84
N GLN A 154 -7.84 -0.01 -5.24
CA GLN A 154 -9.11 0.45 -5.80
C GLN A 154 -8.93 1.85 -6.39
N MET A 155 -9.12 1.96 -7.69
CA MET A 155 -9.02 3.21 -8.45
C MET A 155 -10.15 3.29 -9.48
N ASN A 156 -10.39 4.47 -10.04
CA ASN A 156 -11.17 4.65 -11.26
C ASN A 156 -10.37 5.55 -12.24
N ASP A 157 -10.84 5.67 -13.45
CA ASP A 157 -10.19 6.45 -14.51
C ASP A 157 -9.88 7.88 -14.07
N ALA A 158 -10.83 8.53 -13.37
CA ALA A 158 -10.66 9.89 -12.89
C ALA A 158 -9.53 10.03 -11.88
N ALA A 159 -9.28 8.99 -11.06
CA ALA A 159 -8.19 9.00 -10.10
C ALA A 159 -6.82 8.89 -10.78
N PHE A 160 -6.67 8.02 -11.79
CA PHE A 160 -5.45 7.96 -12.60
C PHE A 160 -5.17 9.28 -13.31
N GLU A 161 -6.19 9.89 -13.93
CA GLU A 161 -6.06 11.20 -14.58
C GLU A 161 -5.70 12.31 -13.59
N GLN A 162 -6.19 12.24 -12.34
CA GLN A 162 -5.87 13.23 -11.32
C GLN A 162 -4.41 13.15 -10.86
N ILE A 163 -3.85 11.93 -10.72
CA ILE A 163 -2.43 11.71 -10.43
C ILE A 163 -1.57 12.32 -11.55
N ASP A 164 -1.94 12.08 -12.79
CA ASP A 164 -1.28 12.61 -13.98
C ASP A 164 -1.33 14.15 -14.01
N ALA A 165 -2.50 14.74 -13.74
CA ALA A 165 -2.71 16.18 -13.71
C ALA A 165 -1.90 16.89 -12.60
N TRP A 166 -1.62 16.23 -11.50
CA TRP A 166 -0.75 16.76 -10.44
C TRP A 166 0.74 16.58 -10.73
N GLY A 167 1.10 15.93 -11.82
CA GLY A 167 2.50 15.70 -12.17
C GLY A 167 3.21 14.73 -11.22
N MET A 168 2.49 13.83 -10.58
CA MET A 168 3.13 12.75 -9.83
C MET A 168 3.95 11.90 -10.78
N ARG A 169 5.13 11.49 -10.36
CA ARG A 169 6.09 10.83 -11.26
C ARG A 169 5.83 9.33 -11.39
N TYR A 170 5.38 8.72 -10.30
CA TYR A 170 5.11 7.28 -10.21
C TYR A 170 4.04 6.99 -9.15
N ALA A 171 3.43 5.83 -9.26
CA ALA A 171 2.44 5.35 -8.31
C ALA A 171 2.46 3.81 -8.24
N SER A 172 1.80 3.26 -7.22
CA SER A 172 1.64 1.81 -7.03
C SER A 172 0.20 1.50 -6.66
N ASP A 173 -0.69 1.64 -7.65
CA ASP A 173 -2.14 1.63 -7.47
C ASP A 173 -2.79 0.29 -7.80
N GLY A 174 -2.00 -0.69 -8.24
CA GLY A 174 -2.51 -1.98 -8.70
C GLY A 174 -1.56 -3.14 -8.40
N ARG A 175 -2.00 -4.32 -8.83
CA ARG A 175 -1.22 -5.56 -8.84
C ARG A 175 -0.72 -5.84 -10.25
N GLY A 176 0.45 -6.45 -10.38
CA GLY A 176 1.01 -6.74 -11.69
C GLY A 176 2.37 -7.42 -11.61
N HIS A 177 3.11 -7.35 -12.71
CA HIS A 177 4.38 -8.07 -12.87
C HIS A 177 5.57 -7.14 -13.20
N SER A 178 5.33 -5.92 -13.72
CA SER A 178 6.40 -5.00 -14.13
C SER A 178 5.92 -3.54 -14.20
N PRO A 179 6.81 -2.55 -14.17
CA PRO A 179 6.45 -1.16 -14.38
C PRO A 179 5.85 -0.91 -15.77
N TYR A 180 4.86 -0.01 -15.83
CA TYR A 180 4.16 0.31 -17.06
C TYR A 180 3.57 1.73 -17.05
N LEU A 181 3.14 2.22 -18.22
CA LEU A 181 2.37 3.46 -18.36
C LEU A 181 0.87 3.14 -18.46
N PRO A 182 0.01 3.69 -17.59
CA PRO A 182 -1.42 3.40 -17.63
C PRO A 182 -2.09 4.12 -18.80
N VAL A 183 -3.05 3.44 -19.45
CA VAL A 183 -3.87 3.98 -20.52
C VAL A 183 -5.30 4.14 -20.04
N VAL A 184 -5.79 5.37 -20.08
CA VAL A 184 -7.17 5.74 -19.69
C VAL A 184 -7.85 6.43 -20.85
N GLY A 185 -9.03 5.96 -21.25
CA GLY A 185 -9.77 6.54 -22.37
C GLY A 185 -8.99 6.60 -23.69
N GLY A 186 -8.07 5.66 -23.91
CA GLY A 186 -7.19 5.62 -25.08
C GLY A 186 -5.98 6.56 -25.01
N ARG A 187 -5.78 7.29 -23.91
CA ARG A 187 -4.63 8.19 -23.66
C ARG A 187 -3.65 7.54 -22.70
N THR A 188 -2.39 7.39 -23.10
CA THR A 188 -1.29 7.01 -22.21
C THR A 188 -0.98 8.16 -21.26
N LEU A 189 -0.98 7.89 -19.96
CA LEU A 189 -0.67 8.86 -18.92
C LEU A 189 0.86 8.96 -18.70
N SER A 190 1.30 10.04 -18.04
CA SER A 190 2.72 10.33 -17.91
C SER A 190 3.38 9.66 -16.70
N HIS A 191 2.64 9.37 -15.65
CA HIS A 191 3.19 8.72 -14.45
C HIS A 191 3.40 7.22 -14.66
N VAL A 192 4.45 6.69 -14.06
CA VAL A 192 4.76 5.26 -14.12
C VAL A 192 3.98 4.51 -13.04
N GLN A 193 3.26 3.47 -13.42
CA GLN A 193 2.73 2.50 -12.44
C GLN A 193 3.80 1.46 -12.14
N MET A 194 4.09 1.29 -10.84
CA MET A 194 4.96 0.25 -10.30
C MET A 194 4.11 -0.69 -9.43
N PRO A 195 3.45 -1.68 -10.04
CA PRO A 195 2.48 -2.51 -9.34
C PRO A 195 3.16 -3.36 -8.26
N THR A 196 2.39 -3.74 -7.23
CA THR A 196 2.82 -4.76 -6.28
C THR A 196 2.95 -6.10 -7.00
N THR A 197 4.15 -6.68 -6.98
CA THR A 197 4.47 -7.91 -7.73
C THR A 197 4.47 -9.16 -6.85
N LEU A 198 4.84 -9.00 -5.57
CA LEU A 198 4.86 -10.11 -4.61
C LEU A 198 3.52 -10.22 -3.86
N PRO A 199 3.13 -11.42 -3.43
CA PRO A 199 2.01 -11.57 -2.49
C PRO A 199 2.28 -10.81 -1.19
N THR A 200 1.26 -10.18 -0.63
CA THR A 200 1.32 -9.61 0.72
C THR A 200 1.07 -10.67 1.78
N LEU A 201 1.52 -10.45 3.02
CA LEU A 201 1.34 -11.47 4.07
C LEU A 201 -0.13 -11.77 4.34
N ASP A 202 -1.02 -10.78 4.30
CA ASP A 202 -2.46 -10.96 4.52
C ASP A 202 -3.18 -11.70 3.38
N GLU A 203 -2.57 -11.78 2.20
CA GLU A 203 -3.09 -12.56 1.07
C GLU A 203 -2.83 -14.06 1.23
N VAL A 204 -1.72 -14.44 1.85
CA VAL A 204 -1.30 -15.84 1.92
C VAL A 204 -1.50 -16.47 3.30
N LEU A 205 -1.49 -15.69 4.37
CA LEU A 205 -1.71 -16.22 5.73
C LEU A 205 -3.07 -16.88 5.88
N GLY A 206 -3.06 -18.10 6.43
CA GLY A 206 -4.25 -18.93 6.65
C GLY A 206 -4.79 -19.64 5.39
N ILE A 207 -4.05 -19.63 4.30
CA ILE A 207 -4.36 -20.35 3.06
C ILE A 207 -3.38 -21.52 2.93
N ASP A 208 -3.88 -22.70 2.52
CA ASP A 208 -3.09 -23.90 2.20
C ASP A 208 -2.03 -24.28 3.26
N GLY A 209 -2.36 -24.08 4.54
CA GLY A 209 -1.48 -24.39 5.67
C GLY A 209 -0.36 -23.37 5.90
N ILE A 210 -0.44 -22.18 5.28
CA ILE A 210 0.50 -21.09 5.51
C ILE A 210 0.12 -20.34 6.79
N ASP A 211 1.06 -20.29 7.72
CA ASP A 211 0.94 -19.57 9.00
C ASP A 211 2.17 -18.67 9.27
N THR A 212 2.22 -18.07 10.44
CA THR A 212 3.32 -17.16 10.82
C THR A 212 4.68 -17.86 10.94
N HIS A 213 4.75 -19.19 11.01
CA HIS A 213 6.01 -19.95 11.11
C HIS A 213 6.63 -20.25 9.74
N ASN A 214 5.82 -20.33 8.69
CA ASN A 214 6.30 -20.73 7.38
C ASN A 214 6.08 -19.68 6.27
N VAL A 215 5.31 -18.62 6.52
CA VAL A 215 4.99 -17.60 5.51
C VAL A 215 6.23 -16.87 4.98
N ALA A 216 7.24 -16.60 5.81
CA ALA A 216 8.46 -15.97 5.34
C ALA A 216 9.17 -16.85 4.30
N ALA A 217 9.33 -18.15 4.59
CA ALA A 217 9.90 -19.11 3.63
C ALA A 217 9.06 -19.23 2.36
N HIS A 218 7.73 -19.13 2.48
CA HIS A 218 6.84 -19.15 1.32
C HIS A 218 7.07 -17.93 0.40
N ILE A 219 7.11 -16.72 0.95
CA ILE A 219 7.36 -15.49 0.16
C ILE A 219 8.77 -15.50 -0.46
N LEU A 220 9.78 -15.94 0.27
CA LEU A 220 11.16 -15.99 -0.23
C LEU A 220 11.33 -16.88 -1.48
N LYS A 221 10.48 -17.88 -1.67
CA LYS A 221 10.50 -18.72 -2.89
C LYS A 221 10.20 -17.93 -4.16
N PHE A 222 9.38 -16.88 -4.11
CA PHE A 222 9.06 -16.05 -5.27
C PHE A 222 10.26 -15.22 -5.76
N THR A 223 11.26 -15.02 -4.91
CA THR A 223 12.43 -14.20 -5.21
C THR A 223 13.71 -15.01 -5.38
N GLU A 224 13.73 -16.29 -4.98
CA GLU A 224 14.93 -17.13 -4.94
C GLU A 224 15.63 -17.24 -6.30
N THR A 225 14.88 -17.38 -7.38
CA THR A 225 15.41 -17.50 -8.75
C THR A 225 14.96 -16.36 -9.67
N ASN A 226 14.25 -15.38 -9.15
CA ASN A 226 13.73 -14.27 -9.94
C ASN A 226 14.80 -13.18 -10.08
N PRO A 227 15.30 -12.90 -11.32
CA PRO A 227 16.35 -11.91 -11.55
C PRO A 227 15.80 -10.47 -11.60
N HIS A 228 14.47 -10.28 -11.59
CA HIS A 228 13.84 -8.98 -11.76
C HIS A 228 13.54 -8.31 -10.42
N ASP A 229 13.55 -6.98 -10.42
CA ASP A 229 13.15 -6.18 -9.27
C ASP A 229 11.69 -6.46 -8.90
N GLN A 230 11.42 -6.54 -7.60
CA GLN A 230 10.11 -6.88 -7.06
C GLN A 230 9.59 -5.76 -6.16
N VAL A 231 8.31 -5.48 -6.22
CA VAL A 231 7.63 -4.57 -5.30
C VAL A 231 6.88 -5.39 -4.25
N PHE A 232 7.27 -5.23 -3.00
CA PHE A 232 6.60 -5.84 -1.86
C PHE A 232 5.82 -4.78 -1.08
N THR A 233 4.51 -4.97 -1.01
CA THR A 233 3.64 -4.13 -0.18
C THR A 233 3.48 -4.76 1.20
N LEU A 234 3.67 -3.95 2.23
CA LEU A 234 3.46 -4.32 3.63
C LEU A 234 2.62 -3.24 4.32
N HIS A 235 2.00 -3.59 5.43
CA HIS A 235 1.11 -2.71 6.17
C HIS A 235 1.71 -2.35 7.53
N ALA A 236 1.73 -1.08 7.88
CA ALA A 236 2.23 -0.63 9.18
C ALA A 236 1.47 -1.29 10.35
N GLU A 237 0.24 -1.68 10.14
CA GLU A 237 -0.64 -2.37 11.09
C GLU A 237 -0.25 -3.83 11.35
N LEU A 238 0.41 -4.47 10.40
CA LEU A 238 0.75 -5.89 10.43
C LEU A 238 2.25 -6.08 10.66
N GLU A 239 3.06 -5.80 9.64
CA GLU A 239 4.52 -5.95 9.65
C GLU A 239 5.19 -4.92 10.56
N GLY A 240 4.53 -3.80 10.82
CA GLY A 240 4.97 -2.83 11.83
C GLY A 240 4.62 -3.22 13.27
N GLN A 241 3.84 -4.27 13.49
CA GLN A 241 3.33 -4.69 14.80
C GLN A 241 3.50 -6.20 15.01
N LYS A 242 2.40 -6.97 15.01
CA LYS A 242 2.40 -8.41 15.34
C LYS A 242 3.27 -9.25 14.39
N LEU A 243 3.34 -8.89 13.11
CA LEU A 243 4.12 -9.60 12.11
C LEU A 243 5.56 -9.05 11.94
N ALA A 244 6.00 -8.15 12.82
CA ALA A 244 7.37 -7.62 12.78
C ALA A 244 8.45 -8.72 12.78
N PRO A 245 8.36 -9.79 13.60
CA PRO A 245 9.34 -10.88 13.55
C PRO A 245 9.35 -11.62 12.20
N VAL A 246 8.20 -11.80 11.55
CA VAL A 246 8.10 -12.41 10.22
C VAL A 246 8.74 -11.50 9.17
N PHE A 247 8.48 -10.20 9.25
CA PHE A 247 9.07 -9.22 8.34
C PHE A 247 10.59 -9.14 8.47
N GLU A 248 11.14 -9.22 9.68
CA GLU A 248 12.58 -9.31 9.90
C GLU A 248 13.19 -10.58 9.27
N GLN A 249 12.48 -11.71 9.31
CA GLN A 249 12.90 -12.93 8.61
C GLN A 249 12.92 -12.75 7.10
N LEU A 250 11.93 -12.03 6.53
CA LEU A 250 11.91 -11.70 5.10
C LEU A 250 13.11 -10.83 4.72
N LEU A 251 13.39 -9.77 5.46
CA LEU A 251 14.54 -8.89 5.19
C LEU A 251 15.86 -9.65 5.27
N ALA A 252 16.03 -10.52 6.28
CA ALA A 252 17.21 -11.37 6.40
C ALA A 252 17.33 -12.37 5.25
N GLY A 253 16.22 -13.01 4.86
CA GLY A 253 16.16 -13.96 3.76
C GLY A 253 16.48 -13.32 2.42
N TRP A 254 15.89 -12.18 2.08
CA TRP A 254 16.21 -11.45 0.85
C TRP A 254 17.66 -11.02 0.77
N ARG A 255 18.24 -10.58 1.89
CA ARG A 255 19.69 -10.33 1.94
C ARG A 255 20.52 -11.59 1.69
N ALA A 256 20.15 -12.71 2.28
CA ALA A 256 20.84 -13.98 2.06
C ALA A 256 20.74 -14.45 0.59
N GLN A 257 19.64 -14.11 -0.13
CA GLN A 257 19.49 -14.30 -1.56
C GLN A 257 20.28 -13.28 -2.40
N GLY A 258 20.90 -12.27 -1.78
CA GLY A 258 21.70 -11.25 -2.48
C GLY A 258 20.89 -10.06 -2.98
N HIS A 259 19.63 -9.89 -2.55
CA HIS A 259 18.83 -8.71 -2.90
C HIS A 259 19.22 -7.49 -2.06
N THR A 260 18.96 -6.31 -2.63
CA THR A 260 19.06 -5.01 -1.96
C THR A 260 17.67 -4.40 -1.78
N PHE A 261 17.56 -3.43 -0.86
CA PHE A 261 16.29 -2.75 -0.59
C PHE A 261 16.29 -1.35 -1.20
N ALA A 262 15.14 -0.93 -1.74
CA ALA A 262 14.98 0.35 -2.41
C ALA A 262 13.63 1.00 -2.07
N THR A 263 13.56 2.32 -2.18
CA THR A 263 12.31 3.06 -2.25
C THR A 263 11.67 2.94 -3.62
N MET A 264 10.40 3.33 -3.76
CA MET A 264 9.76 3.47 -5.07
C MET A 264 10.48 4.52 -5.93
N GLY A 265 10.94 5.63 -5.32
CA GLY A 265 11.70 6.66 -6.01
C GLY A 265 13.06 6.18 -6.51
N ASP A 266 13.79 5.40 -5.71
CA ASP A 266 15.06 4.78 -6.14
C ASP A 266 14.83 3.82 -7.33
N TYR A 267 13.75 3.05 -7.29
CA TYR A 267 13.40 2.15 -8.40
C TYR A 267 13.00 2.95 -9.65
N HIS A 268 12.10 3.92 -9.51
CA HIS A 268 11.70 4.77 -10.62
C HIS A 268 12.89 5.46 -11.31
N ALA A 269 13.88 5.91 -10.56
CA ALA A 269 15.06 6.59 -11.10
C ALA A 269 15.93 5.69 -12.01
N THR A 270 15.72 4.37 -11.99
CA THR A 270 16.45 3.42 -12.85
C THR A 270 15.65 2.99 -14.08
N LEU A 271 14.38 3.39 -14.19
CA LEU A 271 13.52 3.02 -15.30
C LEU A 271 13.75 3.97 -16.49
N ASP A 272 13.89 3.40 -17.66
CA ASP A 272 13.78 4.13 -18.91
C ASP A 272 12.31 4.22 -19.31
N ARG A 273 11.68 5.37 -19.03
CA ARG A 273 10.27 5.60 -19.26
C ARG A 273 9.85 5.33 -20.71
N ASP A 274 10.68 5.66 -21.66
CA ASP A 274 10.35 5.55 -23.09
C ASP A 274 10.35 4.09 -23.56
N SER A 275 10.97 3.20 -22.81
CA SER A 275 10.98 1.75 -23.06
C SER A 275 9.82 1.02 -22.35
N LEU A 276 9.07 1.67 -21.45
CA LEU A 276 8.01 1.01 -20.71
C LEU A 276 6.80 0.66 -21.57
N PRO A 277 6.22 -0.52 -21.38
CA PRO A 277 4.97 -0.88 -22.05
C PRO A 277 3.82 -0.01 -21.53
N SER A 278 2.77 0.11 -22.34
CA SER A 278 1.53 0.80 -21.97
C SER A 278 0.39 -0.21 -21.88
N TYR A 279 -0.35 -0.19 -20.76
CA TYR A 279 -1.49 -1.09 -20.56
C TYR A 279 -2.75 -0.33 -20.17
N PRO A 280 -3.93 -0.77 -20.65
CA PRO A 280 -5.19 -0.23 -20.20
C PRO A 280 -5.40 -0.49 -18.71
N VAL A 281 -6.03 0.45 -18.04
CA VAL A 281 -6.50 0.25 -16.66
C VAL A 281 -7.54 -0.88 -16.67
N THR A 282 -7.26 -1.94 -15.92
CA THR A 282 -8.06 -3.17 -15.94
C THR A 282 -8.41 -3.60 -14.52
N TRP A 283 -9.61 -4.16 -14.37
CA TRP A 283 -10.06 -4.78 -13.14
C TRP A 283 -9.94 -6.29 -13.24
N GLY A 284 -9.50 -6.93 -12.17
CA GLY A 284 -9.36 -8.38 -12.11
C GLY A 284 -9.31 -8.91 -10.68
N GLU A 285 -9.37 -10.22 -10.54
CA GLU A 285 -9.27 -10.92 -9.27
C GLU A 285 -7.86 -11.49 -9.09
N ILE A 286 -7.40 -11.54 -7.84
CA ILE A 286 -6.15 -12.20 -7.48
C ILE A 286 -6.37 -13.18 -6.34
N PRO A 287 -5.54 -14.24 -6.23
CA PRO A 287 -5.60 -15.16 -5.09
C PRO A 287 -5.46 -14.45 -3.74
N GLY A 288 -6.23 -14.87 -2.76
CA GLY A 288 -6.17 -14.32 -1.39
C GLY A 288 -6.96 -13.03 -1.16
N ARG A 289 -7.45 -12.38 -2.21
CA ARG A 289 -8.32 -11.20 -2.12
C ARG A 289 -9.76 -11.52 -2.49
N SER A 290 -10.71 -10.77 -1.94
CA SER A 290 -12.11 -10.86 -2.30
C SER A 290 -12.51 -9.68 -3.17
N GLY A 291 -13.15 -9.96 -4.32
CA GLY A 291 -13.57 -8.97 -5.31
C GLY A 291 -12.42 -8.52 -6.21
N GLU A 292 -12.77 -7.68 -7.19
CA GLU A 292 -11.84 -7.17 -8.18
C GLU A 292 -11.07 -5.95 -7.67
N LEU A 293 -9.89 -5.78 -8.20
CA LEU A 293 -8.98 -4.65 -7.96
C LEU A 293 -8.25 -4.28 -9.26
N ILE A 294 -7.48 -3.22 -9.25
CA ILE A 294 -6.67 -2.84 -10.42
C ILE A 294 -5.55 -3.86 -10.61
N VAL A 295 -5.51 -4.44 -11.81
CA VAL A 295 -4.47 -5.39 -12.25
C VAL A 295 -3.84 -4.94 -13.55
N GLN A 296 -2.55 -5.24 -13.70
CA GLN A 296 -1.88 -5.16 -14.99
C GLN A 296 -2.32 -6.38 -15.82
N PRO A 297 -2.83 -6.20 -17.04
CA PRO A 297 -3.14 -7.34 -17.91
C PRO A 297 -1.87 -8.07 -18.35
N ASP A 298 -2.05 -9.35 -18.74
CA ASP A 298 -0.97 -10.20 -19.28
C ASP A 298 -0.46 -9.72 -20.65
#